data_5571d63c3ce91348d5ef57e0c7787be3
#
_entry.id   5571d63c3ce91348d5ef57e0c7787be3
#
_cell.length_a   1.000
_cell.length_b   1.000
_cell.length_c   1.000
_cell.angle_alpha   90.00
_cell.angle_beta   90.00
_cell.angle_gamma   90.00
#
_symmetry.space_group_name_H-M   'P 1'
#
loop_
_entity.id
_entity.type
_entity.pdbx_description
1 polymer ?
#
loop_
_entity_poly.entity_id
_entity_poly.type
_entity_poly.pdbx_seq_one_letter_code
_entity_poly.pdbx_strand_id
1 'polypeptide(L)'
;MDMGEVFTALEQGVADGQDNPLATVKTEGWYEVQDYVYDTNHIIASLELFAGEEFWNSLSEEDQEAFEKASEAASDYAWDLYEEQLSDDKQFMKDNGLIVTELSDEDREAMKEKIQPVYDYLNAQYDW
;
A
#
# COMPACT_ATOMS: atom_id res chain seq x y z
N MET A 1 9.55 12.77 -7.44
CA MET A 1 8.46 13.77 -7.42
C MET A 1 7.86 13.76 -6.02
N ASP A 2 7.65 14.94 -5.45
CA ASP A 2 6.96 15.03 -4.16
C ASP A 2 5.48 14.66 -4.29
N MET A 3 4.90 14.08 -3.22
CA MET A 3 3.51 13.63 -3.18
C MET A 3 2.53 14.76 -3.56
N GLY A 4 2.75 15.97 -3.06
CA GLY A 4 1.93 17.15 -3.36
C GLY A 4 2.00 17.65 -4.80
N GLU A 5 2.94 17.16 -5.62
CA GLU A 5 3.07 17.54 -7.03
C GLU A 5 2.39 16.54 -7.98
N VAL A 6 2.02 15.34 -7.47
CA VAL A 6 1.53 14.24 -8.31
C VAL A 6 0.22 14.60 -9.01
N PHE A 7 -0.74 15.21 -8.31
CA PHE A 7 -2.01 15.62 -8.91
C PHE A 7 -1.80 16.52 -10.12
N THR A 8 -1.00 17.58 -9.94
CA THR A 8 -0.71 18.54 -11.02
C THR A 8 0.07 17.89 -12.17
N ALA A 9 0.98 16.97 -11.86
CA ALA A 9 1.75 16.26 -12.87
C ALA A 9 0.88 15.34 -13.73
N LEU A 10 -0.09 14.65 -13.12
CA LEU A 10 -1.09 13.83 -13.82
C LEU A 10 -2.03 14.71 -14.66
N GLU A 11 -2.57 15.79 -14.07
CA GLU A 11 -3.47 16.73 -14.75
C GLU A 11 -2.83 17.35 -16.00
N GLN A 12 -1.55 17.70 -15.91
CA GLN A 12 -0.82 18.34 -17.01
C GLN A 12 -0.15 17.34 -17.99
N GLY A 13 -0.26 16.04 -17.75
CA GLY A 13 0.37 15.03 -18.57
C GLY A 13 1.91 15.01 -18.47
N VAL A 14 2.47 15.51 -17.37
CA VAL A 14 3.89 15.38 -17.03
C VAL A 14 4.20 13.96 -16.55
N ALA A 15 3.22 13.33 -15.90
CA ALA A 15 3.22 11.92 -15.56
C ALA A 15 2.03 11.24 -16.25
N ASP A 16 2.25 10.09 -16.88
CA ASP A 16 1.23 9.31 -17.57
C ASP A 16 0.43 8.41 -16.60
N GLY A 17 0.93 8.20 -15.39
CA GLY A 17 0.31 7.37 -14.37
C GLY A 17 1.10 7.38 -13.07
N GLN A 18 0.58 6.67 -12.08
CA GLN A 18 1.18 6.53 -10.76
C GLN A 18 0.91 5.11 -10.22
N ASP A 19 1.67 4.73 -9.21
CA ASP A 19 1.54 3.46 -8.51
C ASP A 19 1.43 3.72 -7.00
N ASN A 20 0.22 3.50 -6.45
CA ASN A 20 -0.08 3.72 -5.05
C ASN A 20 -1.33 2.91 -4.62
N PRO A 21 -1.54 2.71 -3.32
CA PRO A 21 -2.78 2.14 -2.81
C PRO A 21 -4.02 2.96 -3.19
N LEU A 22 -5.17 2.29 -3.38
CA LEU A 22 -6.43 2.96 -3.73
C LEU A 22 -6.85 4.02 -2.70
N ALA A 23 -6.59 3.76 -1.42
CA ALA A 23 -6.84 4.73 -0.34
C ALA A 23 -6.06 6.04 -0.57
N THR A 24 -4.81 5.97 -1.04
CA THR A 24 -4.02 7.14 -1.40
C THR A 24 -4.61 7.87 -2.60
N VAL A 25 -4.99 7.16 -3.66
CA VAL A 25 -5.64 7.73 -4.85
C VAL A 25 -6.90 8.51 -4.46
N LYS A 26 -7.67 7.99 -3.51
CA LYS A 26 -8.89 8.61 -2.99
C LYS A 26 -8.58 9.85 -2.14
N THR A 27 -7.68 9.76 -1.18
CA THR A 27 -7.38 10.87 -0.25
C THR A 27 -6.67 12.03 -0.92
N GLU A 28 -5.81 11.75 -1.91
CA GLU A 28 -5.09 12.76 -2.67
C GLU A 28 -5.90 13.32 -3.87
N GLY A 29 -7.10 12.80 -4.11
CA GLY A 29 -7.98 13.26 -5.19
C GLY A 29 -7.53 12.86 -6.59
N TRP A 30 -6.56 11.94 -6.75
CA TRP A 30 -6.00 11.59 -8.07
C TRP A 30 -6.99 10.89 -8.99
N TYR A 31 -8.08 10.36 -8.46
CA TYR A 31 -9.19 9.81 -9.24
C TYR A 31 -9.87 10.86 -10.15
N GLU A 32 -9.72 12.15 -9.85
CA GLU A 32 -10.29 13.23 -10.68
C GLU A 32 -9.51 13.46 -11.98
N VAL A 33 -8.26 13.02 -12.05
CA VAL A 33 -7.33 13.24 -13.17
C VAL A 33 -6.83 11.93 -13.80
N GLN A 34 -7.47 10.80 -13.48
CA GLN A 34 -7.17 9.48 -14.03
C GLN A 34 -8.45 8.76 -14.45
N ASP A 35 -8.40 8.03 -15.57
CA ASP A 35 -9.55 7.29 -16.11
C ASP A 35 -9.51 5.79 -15.77
N TYR A 36 -8.32 5.25 -15.45
CA TYR A 36 -8.09 3.81 -15.33
C TYR A 36 -7.40 3.44 -14.03
N VAL A 37 -7.82 2.32 -13.46
CA VAL A 37 -7.16 1.65 -12.34
C VAL A 37 -6.90 0.20 -12.71
N TYR A 38 -5.65 -0.23 -12.56
CA TYR A 38 -5.27 -1.64 -12.62
C TYR A 38 -4.94 -2.13 -11.21
N ASP A 39 -5.82 -2.96 -10.65
CA ASP A 39 -5.64 -3.54 -9.32
C ASP A 39 -4.67 -4.73 -9.39
N THR A 40 -3.40 -4.41 -9.32
CA THR A 40 -2.33 -5.39 -9.51
C THR A 40 -2.00 -6.20 -8.27
N ASN A 41 -2.20 -5.65 -7.07
CA ASN A 41 -1.85 -6.26 -5.78
C ASN A 41 -0.43 -6.86 -5.79
N HIS A 42 0.54 -6.14 -6.34
CA HIS A 42 1.91 -6.63 -6.53
C HIS A 42 2.86 -6.28 -5.39
N ILE A 43 2.46 -5.38 -4.50
CA ILE A 43 3.22 -4.99 -3.31
C ILE A 43 2.39 -5.26 -2.06
N ILE A 44 3.01 -5.90 -1.08
CA ILE A 44 2.50 -5.97 0.29
C ILE A 44 3.36 -5.02 1.11
N ALA A 45 2.79 -3.93 1.58
CA ALA A 45 3.46 -2.98 2.47
C ALA A 45 2.96 -3.20 3.89
N SER A 46 3.84 -3.64 4.77
CA SER A 46 3.59 -3.68 6.20
C SER A 46 3.97 -2.34 6.83
N LEU A 47 3.21 -1.94 7.84
CA LEU A 47 3.54 -0.81 8.70
C LEU A 47 3.88 -1.36 10.08
N GLU A 48 5.10 -1.06 10.53
CA GLU A 48 5.57 -1.51 11.83
C GLU A 48 5.61 -0.35 12.82
N LEU A 49 5.24 -0.63 14.05
CA LEU A 49 5.38 0.29 15.17
C LEU A 49 6.70 -0.01 15.90
N PHE A 50 7.61 0.96 15.93
CA PHE A 50 8.90 0.85 16.58
C PHE A 50 8.98 1.70 17.84
N ALA A 51 9.58 1.15 18.89
CA ALA A 51 10.03 1.90 20.06
C ALA A 51 11.57 1.88 20.13
N GLY A 52 12.18 3.02 20.38
CA GLY A 52 13.62 3.08 20.63
C GLY A 52 13.99 2.35 21.93
N GLU A 53 15.10 1.62 21.93
CA GLU A 53 15.52 0.80 23.05
C GLU A 53 15.65 1.61 24.36
N GLU A 54 16.24 2.82 24.31
CA GLU A 54 16.39 3.69 25.47
C GLU A 54 15.04 4.10 26.06
N PHE A 55 14.08 4.47 25.19
CA PHE A 55 12.72 4.77 25.62
C PHE A 55 12.05 3.56 26.26
N TRP A 56 12.10 2.41 25.60
CA TRP A 56 11.47 1.17 26.07
C TRP A 56 12.00 0.75 27.44
N ASN A 57 13.32 0.78 27.63
CA ASN A 57 13.97 0.44 28.88
C ASN A 57 13.76 1.47 29.99
N SER A 58 13.29 2.69 29.67
CA SER A 58 12.93 3.71 30.67
C SER A 58 11.54 3.51 31.28
N LEU A 59 10.70 2.68 30.66
CA LEU A 59 9.34 2.40 31.09
C LEU A 59 9.34 1.38 32.26
N SER A 60 8.32 1.47 33.12
CA SER A 60 8.03 0.40 34.09
C SER A 60 7.50 -0.85 33.35
N GLU A 61 7.57 -2.02 34.00
CA GLU A 61 6.98 -3.26 33.44
C GLU A 61 5.48 -3.10 33.16
N GLU A 62 4.75 -2.38 34.04
CA GLU A 62 3.32 -2.10 33.86
C GLU A 62 3.07 -1.24 32.61
N ASP A 63 3.91 -0.22 32.38
CA ASP A 63 3.79 0.63 31.17
C ASP A 63 4.16 -0.15 29.89
N GLN A 64 5.20 -1.00 29.92
CA GLN A 64 5.56 -1.87 28.81
C GLN A 64 4.40 -2.79 28.41
N GLU A 65 3.78 -3.47 29.41
CA GLU A 65 2.59 -4.28 29.16
C GLU A 65 1.41 -3.48 28.60
N ALA A 66 1.23 -2.24 29.05
CA ALA A 66 0.18 -1.37 28.54
C ALA A 66 0.43 -0.99 27.06
N PHE A 67 1.68 -0.68 26.69
CA PHE A 67 2.07 -0.43 25.30
C PHE A 67 1.88 -1.65 24.40
N GLU A 68 2.28 -2.84 24.87
CA GLU A 68 2.10 -4.09 24.11
C GLU A 68 0.62 -4.37 23.84
N LYS A 69 -0.24 -4.30 24.85
CA LYS A 69 -1.69 -4.51 24.72
C LYS A 69 -2.34 -3.45 23.80
N ALA A 70 -1.92 -2.19 23.92
CA ALA A 70 -2.42 -1.13 23.08
C ALA A 70 -2.00 -1.30 21.61
N SER A 71 -0.75 -1.73 21.37
CA SER A 71 -0.24 -2.01 20.03
C SER A 71 -0.96 -3.17 19.36
N GLU A 72 -1.20 -4.26 20.10
CA GLU A 72 -1.96 -5.42 19.61
C GLU A 72 -3.39 -5.00 19.22
N ALA A 73 -4.10 -4.33 20.13
CA ALA A 73 -5.45 -3.85 19.87
C ALA A 73 -5.53 -2.85 18.68
N ALA A 74 -4.53 -1.98 18.54
CA ALA A 74 -4.44 -1.04 17.44
C ALA A 74 -4.17 -1.74 16.10
N SER A 75 -3.33 -2.79 16.11
CA SER A 75 -3.03 -3.60 14.93
C SER A 75 -4.25 -4.37 14.44
N ASP A 76 -4.96 -5.02 15.35
CA ASP A 76 -6.19 -5.75 15.04
C ASP A 76 -7.25 -4.80 14.44
N TYR A 77 -7.47 -3.66 15.09
CA TYR A 77 -8.42 -2.66 14.60
C TYR A 77 -8.03 -2.08 13.24
N ALA A 78 -6.73 -1.81 13.01
CA ALA A 78 -6.25 -1.31 11.74
C ALA A 78 -6.44 -2.33 10.60
N TRP A 79 -6.27 -3.64 10.91
CA TRP A 79 -6.48 -4.71 9.95
C TRP A 79 -7.96 -4.84 9.55
N ASP A 80 -8.86 -4.84 10.53
CA ASP A 80 -10.31 -4.88 10.29
C ASP A 80 -10.77 -3.70 9.41
N LEU A 81 -10.29 -2.48 9.71
CA LEU A 81 -10.57 -1.29 8.92
C LEU A 81 -10.02 -1.39 7.49
N TYR A 82 -8.82 -1.94 7.31
CA TYR A 82 -8.21 -2.09 6.00
C TYR A 82 -9.04 -3.01 5.09
N GLU A 83 -9.51 -4.15 5.60
CA GLU A 83 -10.35 -5.09 4.84
C GLU A 83 -11.68 -4.44 4.41
N GLU A 84 -12.32 -3.70 5.32
CA GLU A 84 -13.55 -2.96 5.01
C GLU A 84 -13.31 -1.88 3.94
N GLN A 85 -12.28 -1.06 4.11
CA GLN A 85 -11.96 0.05 3.21
C GLN A 85 -11.56 -0.41 1.82
N LEU A 86 -10.89 -1.54 1.67
CA LEU A 86 -10.42 -2.00 0.36
C LEU A 86 -11.56 -2.23 -0.64
N SER A 87 -12.66 -2.81 -0.17
CA SER A 87 -13.87 -3.01 -0.99
C SER A 87 -14.53 -1.67 -1.33
N ASP A 88 -14.63 -0.79 -0.35
CA ASP A 88 -15.26 0.52 -0.48
C ASP A 88 -14.47 1.44 -1.42
N ASP A 89 -13.13 1.39 -1.36
CA ASP A 89 -12.28 2.21 -2.23
C ASP A 89 -12.38 1.76 -3.71
N LYS A 90 -12.48 0.47 -3.99
CA LYS A 90 -12.75 -0.01 -5.35
C LYS A 90 -14.11 0.47 -5.87
N GLN A 91 -15.13 0.40 -5.03
CA GLN A 91 -16.46 0.89 -5.41
C GLN A 91 -16.46 2.40 -5.60
N PHE A 92 -15.78 3.14 -4.73
CA PHE A 92 -15.60 4.59 -4.86
C PHE A 92 -14.98 4.97 -6.20
N MET A 93 -13.92 4.27 -6.65
CA MET A 93 -13.32 4.52 -7.97
C MET A 93 -14.31 4.34 -9.11
N LYS A 94 -15.09 3.24 -9.09
CA LYS A 94 -16.13 2.97 -10.09
C LYS A 94 -17.24 4.03 -10.09
N ASP A 95 -17.69 4.44 -8.91
CA ASP A 95 -18.74 5.46 -8.75
C ASP A 95 -18.29 6.85 -9.25
N ASN A 96 -16.99 7.13 -9.22
CA ASN A 96 -16.39 8.33 -9.79
C ASN A 96 -15.97 8.19 -11.26
N GLY A 97 -16.40 7.11 -11.93
CA GLY A 97 -16.26 6.95 -13.36
C GLY A 97 -14.98 6.27 -13.84
N LEU A 98 -14.11 5.81 -12.95
CA LEU A 98 -12.90 5.11 -13.34
C LEU A 98 -13.20 3.68 -13.80
N ILE A 99 -12.45 3.24 -14.79
CA ILE A 99 -12.45 1.85 -15.24
C ILE A 99 -11.49 1.05 -14.38
N VAL A 100 -12.04 0.24 -13.46
CA VAL A 100 -11.25 -0.61 -12.56
C VAL A 100 -11.09 -2.00 -13.16
N THR A 101 -9.86 -2.37 -13.45
CA THR A 101 -9.49 -3.68 -14.01
C THR A 101 -8.73 -4.48 -12.94
N GLU A 102 -9.21 -5.67 -12.63
CA GLU A 102 -8.50 -6.64 -11.79
C GLU A 102 -7.65 -7.54 -12.68
N LEU A 103 -6.42 -7.84 -12.23
CA LEU A 103 -5.58 -8.77 -12.96
C LEU A 103 -6.14 -10.20 -12.84
N SER A 104 -6.20 -10.90 -13.98
CA SER A 104 -6.47 -12.32 -13.99
C SER A 104 -5.30 -13.11 -13.37
N ASP A 105 -5.56 -14.35 -12.93
CA ASP A 105 -4.50 -15.24 -12.45
C ASP A 105 -3.46 -15.52 -13.56
N GLU A 106 -3.90 -15.61 -14.81
CA GLU A 106 -3.03 -15.81 -15.99
C GLU A 106 -2.08 -14.62 -16.18
N ASP A 107 -2.60 -13.39 -16.12
CA ASP A 107 -1.78 -12.17 -16.23
C ASP A 107 -0.78 -12.07 -15.08
N ARG A 108 -1.21 -12.42 -13.87
CA ARG A 108 -0.36 -12.43 -12.68
C ARG A 108 0.80 -13.42 -12.81
N GLU A 109 0.53 -14.64 -13.29
CA GLU A 109 1.59 -15.61 -13.53
C GLU A 109 2.53 -15.16 -14.67
N ALA A 110 2.01 -14.59 -15.75
CA ALA A 110 2.82 -14.02 -16.81
C ALA A 110 3.73 -12.86 -16.32
N MET A 111 3.26 -12.04 -15.38
CA MET A 111 4.09 -11.02 -14.73
C MET A 111 5.17 -11.64 -13.86
N LYS A 112 4.85 -12.68 -13.07
CA LYS A 112 5.84 -13.41 -12.24
C LYS A 112 6.95 -14.02 -13.07
N GLU A 113 6.62 -14.64 -14.21
CA GLU A 113 7.63 -15.19 -15.12
C GLU A 113 8.60 -14.12 -15.62
N LYS A 114 8.09 -12.91 -15.93
CA LYS A 114 8.93 -11.80 -16.41
C LYS A 114 9.87 -11.23 -15.35
N ILE A 115 9.50 -11.29 -14.09
CA ILE A 115 10.35 -10.79 -12.99
C ILE A 115 11.28 -11.86 -12.41
N GLN A 116 11.20 -13.11 -12.88
CA GLN A 116 12.08 -14.20 -12.41
C GLN A 116 13.59 -13.85 -12.42
N PRO A 117 14.12 -13.14 -13.44
CA PRO A 117 15.53 -12.73 -13.44
C PRO A 117 15.90 -11.80 -12.26
N VAL A 118 14.94 -11.04 -11.71
CA VAL A 118 15.16 -10.19 -10.52
C VAL A 118 15.33 -11.07 -9.29
N TYR A 119 14.49 -12.08 -9.12
CA TYR A 119 14.62 -13.07 -8.02
C TYR A 119 15.93 -13.82 -8.11
N ASP A 120 16.32 -14.26 -9.31
CA ASP A 120 17.59 -14.97 -9.52
C ASP A 120 18.79 -14.09 -9.17
N TYR A 121 18.74 -12.80 -9.54
CA TYR A 121 19.77 -11.83 -9.17
C TYR A 121 19.82 -11.61 -7.65
N LEU A 122 18.69 -11.42 -6.98
CA LEU A 122 18.65 -11.19 -5.53
C LEU A 122 19.11 -12.45 -4.75
N ASN A 123 18.67 -13.64 -5.16
CA ASN A 123 19.09 -14.91 -4.55
C ASN A 123 20.59 -15.17 -4.71
N ALA A 124 21.21 -14.62 -5.76
CA ALA A 124 22.66 -14.73 -5.93
C ALA A 124 23.46 -13.71 -5.06
N GLN A 125 22.78 -12.66 -4.56
CA GLN A 125 23.40 -11.62 -3.74
C GLN A 125 23.22 -11.84 -2.24
N TYR A 126 22.12 -12.47 -1.84
CA TYR A 126 21.71 -12.59 -0.46
C TYR A 126 21.39 -14.06 -0.13
N ASP A 127 21.84 -14.51 1.05
CA ASP A 127 21.49 -15.81 1.63
C ASP A 127 20.24 -15.61 2.49
N TRP A 128 19.08 -15.97 1.95
CA TRP A 128 17.79 -15.84 2.65
C TRP A 128 17.53 -17.03 3.54
#